data_5aadf9b1fe28cba688da175f7db7ef79
#
_entry.id   5aadf9b1fe28cba688da175f7db7ef79
#
_cell.length_a   1.000
_cell.length_b   1.000
_cell.length_c   1.000
_cell.angle_alpha   90.00
_cell.angle_beta   90.00
_cell.angle_gamma   90.00
#
_symmetry.space_group_name_H-M   'P 1'
#
loop_
_entity.id
_entity.type
_entity.pdbx_description
1 polymer ?
#
loop_
_entity_poly.entity_id
_entity_poly.type
_entity_poly.pdbx_seq_one_letter_code
_entity_poly.pdbx_strand_id
1 'polypeptide(L)'
;MTELNKIALKILENGKGILAADESTGTMTKRLQSVKVDSTPENRILFRETLFSSKEMSECIGGVILYDETIKQNTRDNKSVPKLLSEMGSLAGIKV
;
A
#
# COMPACT_ATOMS: atom_id res chain seq x y z
N MET A 1 25.79 11.94 1.47
CA MET A 1 24.47 11.42 1.84
C MET A 1 24.38 9.97 1.36
N THR A 2 23.95 9.06 2.23
CA THR A 2 23.80 7.65 1.87
C THR A 2 22.58 7.42 0.99
N GLU A 3 22.53 6.25 0.34
CA GLU A 3 21.36 5.84 -0.45
C GLU A 3 20.09 5.81 0.41
N LEU A 4 20.19 5.29 1.64
CA LEU A 4 19.05 5.23 2.55
C LEU A 4 18.54 6.63 2.92
N ASN A 5 19.44 7.60 3.12
CA ASN A 5 19.06 8.97 3.41
C ASN A 5 18.31 9.59 2.24
N LYS A 6 18.74 9.34 1.02
CA LYS A 6 18.07 9.84 -0.18
C LYS A 6 16.65 9.29 -0.30
N ILE A 7 16.48 8.00 -0.02
CA ILE A 7 15.17 7.35 -0.05
C ILE A 7 14.26 7.95 1.03
N ALA A 8 14.77 8.12 2.24
CA ALA A 8 14.00 8.71 3.33
C ALA A 8 13.51 10.12 3.01
N LEU A 9 14.39 10.94 2.43
CA LEU A 9 14.03 12.31 2.04
C LEU A 9 12.99 12.30 0.91
N LYS A 10 13.10 11.38 -0.03
CA LYS A 10 12.14 11.25 -1.12
C LYS A 10 10.76 10.87 -0.61
N ILE A 11 10.67 9.96 0.37
CA ILE A 11 9.39 9.56 0.97
C ILE A 11 8.68 10.76 1.58
N LEU A 12 9.42 11.65 2.25
CA LEU A 12 8.86 12.81 2.96
C LEU A 12 8.81 14.06 2.10
N GLU A 13 9.15 13.97 0.82
CA GLU A 13 9.17 15.09 -0.10
C GLU A 13 7.80 15.76 -0.19
N ASN A 14 7.79 17.08 -0.27
CA ASN A 14 6.57 17.89 -0.39
C ASN A 14 5.58 17.70 0.79
N GLY A 15 6.11 17.41 1.99
CA GLY A 15 5.27 17.25 3.17
C GLY A 15 4.47 15.96 3.22
N LYS A 16 4.84 14.97 2.42
CA LYS A 16 4.16 13.68 2.41
C LYS A 16 4.55 12.83 3.61
N GLY A 17 3.69 11.91 3.98
CA GLY A 17 3.92 10.98 5.08
C GLY A 17 4.00 9.54 4.62
N ILE A 18 4.04 8.63 5.59
CA ILE A 18 4.10 7.18 5.35
C ILE A 18 2.78 6.57 5.81
N LEU A 19 2.19 5.73 4.95
CA LEU A 19 0.98 4.97 5.29
C LEU A 19 1.38 3.55 5.68
N ALA A 20 0.96 3.12 6.86
CA ALA A 20 1.11 1.74 7.29
C ALA A 20 -0.09 0.93 6.78
N ALA A 21 0.11 0.18 5.70
CA ALA A 21 -0.91 -0.69 5.11
C ALA A 21 -0.46 -2.14 5.18
N ASP A 22 0.12 -2.50 6.32
CA ASP A 22 0.74 -3.80 6.55
C ASP A 22 -0.12 -4.72 7.43
N GLU A 23 -1.43 -4.49 7.47
CA GLU A 23 -2.34 -5.33 8.23
C GLU A 23 -2.19 -6.78 7.82
N SER A 24 -2.01 -7.65 8.84
CA SER A 24 -1.95 -9.10 8.61
C SER A 24 -3.28 -9.61 8.05
N THR A 25 -3.26 -10.82 7.48
CA THR A 25 -4.47 -11.46 6.97
C THR A 25 -5.55 -11.55 8.05
N GLY A 26 -5.19 -11.87 9.30
CA GLY A 26 -6.16 -11.93 10.39
C GLY A 26 -6.81 -10.57 10.69
N THR A 27 -6.04 -9.50 10.72
CA THR A 27 -6.56 -8.15 10.95
C THR A 27 -7.45 -7.71 9.78
N MET A 28 -7.02 -7.95 8.56
CA MET A 28 -7.80 -7.61 7.37
C MET A 28 -9.12 -8.39 7.33
N THR A 29 -9.09 -9.67 7.72
CA THR A 29 -10.29 -10.50 7.83
C THR A 29 -11.31 -9.86 8.78
N LYS A 30 -10.88 -9.41 9.94
CA LYS A 30 -11.76 -8.75 10.90
C LYS A 30 -12.39 -7.48 10.32
N ARG A 31 -11.61 -6.70 9.60
CA ARG A 31 -12.09 -5.46 8.98
C ARG A 31 -13.13 -5.74 7.89
N LEU A 32 -12.88 -6.72 7.03
CA LEU A 32 -13.82 -7.10 5.97
C LEU A 32 -15.10 -7.68 6.56
N GLN A 33 -15.01 -8.52 7.59
CA GLN A 33 -16.18 -9.08 8.26
C GLN A 33 -17.04 -8.01 8.90
N SER A 34 -16.46 -6.93 9.41
CA SER A 34 -17.22 -5.82 10.02
C SER A 34 -18.13 -5.14 9.01
N VAL A 35 -17.83 -5.22 7.72
CA VAL A 35 -18.67 -4.68 6.63
C VAL A 35 -19.31 -5.79 5.81
N LYS A 36 -19.36 -7.01 6.36
CA LYS A 36 -20.02 -8.20 5.78
C LYS A 36 -19.43 -8.61 4.42
N VAL A 37 -18.12 -8.48 4.27
CA VAL A 37 -17.39 -8.91 3.08
C VAL A 37 -16.53 -10.10 3.44
N ASP A 38 -16.54 -11.14 2.61
CA ASP A 38 -15.70 -12.34 2.82
C ASP A 38 -14.23 -11.99 2.66
N SER A 39 -13.39 -12.59 3.51
CA SER A 39 -11.93 -12.40 3.44
C SER A 39 -11.32 -13.39 2.46
N THR A 40 -11.28 -13.01 1.19
CA THR A 40 -10.59 -13.77 0.14
C THR A 40 -9.37 -12.94 -0.31
N PRO A 41 -8.35 -13.59 -0.93
CA PRO A 41 -7.24 -12.81 -1.47
C PRO A 41 -7.71 -11.72 -2.44
N GLU A 42 -8.72 -12.00 -3.25
CA GLU A 42 -9.28 -11.07 -4.21
C GLU A 42 -9.94 -9.87 -3.51
N ASN A 43 -10.69 -10.10 -2.44
CA ASN A 43 -11.34 -9.02 -1.70
C ASN A 43 -10.32 -8.21 -0.90
N ARG A 44 -9.27 -8.85 -0.38
CA ARG A 44 -8.22 -8.14 0.33
C ARG A 44 -7.45 -7.20 -0.58
N ILE A 45 -7.08 -7.68 -1.79
CA ILE A 45 -6.37 -6.79 -2.73
C ILE A 45 -7.30 -5.70 -3.27
N LEU A 46 -8.55 -5.98 -3.49
CA LEU A 46 -9.52 -4.98 -3.95
C LEU A 46 -9.65 -3.83 -2.94
N PHE A 47 -9.72 -4.16 -1.66
CA PHE A 47 -9.76 -3.13 -0.60
C PHE A 47 -8.51 -2.25 -0.64
N ARG A 48 -7.34 -2.87 -0.73
CA ARG A 48 -6.07 -2.13 -0.76
C ARG A 48 -5.89 -1.34 -2.04
N GLU A 49 -6.28 -1.92 -3.19
CA GLU A 49 -6.23 -1.23 -4.48
C GLU A 49 -7.09 0.03 -4.47
N THR A 50 -8.28 -0.03 -3.89
CA THR A 50 -9.18 1.13 -3.80
C THR A 50 -8.51 2.27 -3.03
N LEU A 51 -7.85 1.95 -1.91
CA LEU A 51 -7.11 2.95 -1.14
C LEU A 51 -5.92 3.49 -1.91
N PHE A 52 -5.11 2.60 -2.49
CA PHE A 52 -3.85 2.99 -3.16
C PHE A 52 -4.09 3.78 -4.44
N SER A 53 -5.27 3.65 -5.04
CA SER A 53 -5.61 4.36 -6.29
C SER A 53 -6.31 5.69 -6.02
N SER A 54 -6.55 6.05 -4.77
CA SER A 54 -7.24 7.30 -4.46
C SER A 54 -6.35 8.51 -4.76
N LYS A 55 -6.99 9.61 -5.13
CA LYS A 55 -6.27 10.85 -5.44
C LYS A 55 -5.50 11.37 -4.24
N GLU A 56 -6.09 11.26 -3.05
CA GLU A 56 -5.46 11.72 -1.81
C GLU A 56 -4.15 10.98 -1.52
N MET A 57 -4.05 9.71 -1.93
CA MET A 57 -2.81 8.95 -1.79
C MET A 57 -1.64 9.64 -2.49
N SER A 58 -1.83 10.04 -3.75
CA SER A 58 -0.75 10.68 -4.51
C SER A 58 -0.35 12.04 -3.94
N GLU A 59 -1.27 12.72 -3.26
CA GLU A 59 -1.02 14.05 -2.69
C GLU A 59 -0.38 14.00 -1.31
N CYS A 60 -0.69 12.98 -0.51
CA CYS A 60 -0.35 12.95 0.92
C CYS A 60 0.66 11.88 1.30
N ILE A 61 0.83 10.83 0.50
CA ILE A 61 1.60 9.65 0.90
C ILE A 61 2.80 9.46 -0.02
N GLY A 62 4.00 9.50 0.57
CA GLY A 62 5.26 9.29 -0.15
C GLY A 62 5.80 7.87 0.00
N GLY A 63 5.32 7.09 0.97
CA GLY A 63 5.73 5.71 1.17
C GLY A 63 4.63 4.89 1.79
N VAL A 64 4.57 3.60 1.47
CA VAL A 64 3.55 2.67 1.98
C VAL A 64 4.25 1.41 2.48
N ILE A 65 3.95 1.02 3.71
CA ILE A 65 4.44 -0.24 4.29
C ILE A 65 3.43 -1.32 3.95
N LEU A 66 3.88 -2.38 3.27
CA LEU A 66 3.02 -3.45 2.79
C LEU A 66 3.19 -4.72 3.61
N TYR A 67 2.13 -5.53 3.67
CA TYR A 67 2.18 -6.89 4.18
C TYR A 67 2.71 -7.82 3.08
N ASP A 68 3.34 -8.94 3.46
CA ASP A 68 3.98 -9.88 2.51
C ASP A 68 3.02 -10.36 1.41
N GLU A 69 1.79 -10.73 1.75
CA GLU A 69 0.79 -11.14 0.75
C GLU A 69 0.57 -10.04 -0.28
N THR A 70 0.40 -8.81 0.19
CA THR A 70 0.04 -7.67 -0.67
C THR A 70 1.13 -7.32 -1.67
N ILE A 71 2.40 -7.35 -1.25
CA ILE A 71 3.49 -6.99 -2.15
C ILE A 71 3.63 -7.97 -3.31
N LYS A 72 3.08 -9.18 -3.16
CA LYS A 72 3.11 -10.23 -4.18
C LYS A 72 1.85 -10.27 -5.04
N GLN A 73 0.82 -9.50 -4.71
CA GLN A 73 -0.45 -9.51 -5.43
C GLN A 73 -0.45 -8.54 -6.61
N ASN A 74 -1.34 -8.81 -7.56
CA ASN A 74 -1.59 -7.91 -8.69
C ASN A 74 -3.00 -7.32 -8.56
N THR A 75 -3.16 -6.11 -9.09
CA THR A 75 -4.47 -5.45 -9.15
C THR A 75 -5.33 -6.06 -10.25
N ARG A 76 -6.58 -5.59 -10.38
CA ARG A 76 -7.49 -6.03 -11.44
C ARG A 76 -6.94 -5.75 -12.83
N ASP A 77 -6.12 -4.72 -12.99
CA ASP A 77 -5.46 -4.37 -14.24
C ASP A 77 -4.17 -5.16 -14.46
N ASN A 78 -3.93 -6.20 -13.65
CA ASN A 78 -2.75 -7.05 -13.71
C ASN A 78 -1.44 -6.29 -13.47
N LYS A 79 -1.49 -5.22 -12.68
CA LYS A 79 -0.30 -4.50 -12.23
C LYS A 79 0.12 -5.01 -10.86
N SER A 80 1.43 -5.13 -10.61
CA SER A 80 1.89 -5.42 -9.26
C SER A 80 1.59 -4.23 -8.34
N VAL A 81 1.40 -4.51 -7.04
CA VAL A 81 1.12 -3.43 -6.07
C VAL A 81 2.28 -2.42 -6.01
N PRO A 82 3.56 -2.82 -5.96
CA PRO A 82 4.65 -1.84 -6.02
C PRO A 82 4.61 -0.96 -7.26
N LYS A 83 4.24 -1.51 -8.41
CA LYS A 83 4.12 -0.73 -9.65
C LYS A 83 2.99 0.28 -9.56
N LEU A 84 1.84 -0.11 -9.03
CA LEU A 84 0.72 0.80 -8.80
C LEU A 84 1.14 1.97 -7.91
N LEU A 85 1.83 1.68 -6.79
CA LEU A 85 2.29 2.71 -5.87
C LEU A 85 3.30 3.64 -6.53
N SER A 86 4.21 3.10 -7.35
CA SER A 86 5.18 3.91 -8.09
C SER A 86 4.47 4.88 -9.04
N GLU A 87 3.45 4.43 -9.74
CA GLU A 87 2.66 5.27 -10.63
C GLU A 87 1.92 6.38 -9.87
N MET A 88 1.55 6.13 -8.61
CA MET A 88 0.91 7.12 -7.75
C MET A 88 1.92 8.02 -7.02
N GLY A 89 3.21 7.87 -7.30
CA GLY A 89 4.24 8.69 -6.69
C GLY A 89 4.68 8.25 -5.29
N SER A 90 4.36 7.02 -4.89
CA SER A 90 4.72 6.49 -3.58
C SER A 90 5.76 5.38 -3.70
N LEU A 91 6.58 5.21 -2.67
CA LEU A 91 7.55 4.12 -2.59
C LEU A 91 6.96 2.96 -1.79
N ALA A 92 7.18 1.74 -2.26
CA ALA A 92 6.72 0.54 -1.57
C ALA A 92 7.77 0.08 -0.55
N GLY A 93 7.33 -0.24 0.66
CA GLY A 93 8.14 -0.88 1.68
C GLY A 93 7.47 -2.17 2.13
N ILE A 94 8.17 -2.97 2.89
CA ILE A 94 7.65 -4.24 3.38
C ILE A 94 7.85 -4.34 4.90
N LYS A 95 6.86 -4.92 5.57
CA LYS A 95 6.95 -5.23 6.99
C LYS A 95 7.94 -6.37 7.20
N VAL A 96 8.91 -6.15 8.05
CA VAL A 96 9.95 -7.12 8.37
C VAL A 96 9.50 -8.09 9.47
#